data_5a6fc8b0066bd0d251543a37e250eaf4
#
_entry.id   5a6fc8b0066bd0d251543a37e250eaf4
#
_cell.length_a   1.000
_cell.length_b   1.000
_cell.length_c   1.000
_cell.angle_alpha   90.00
_cell.angle_beta   90.00
_cell.angle_gamma   90.00
#
_symmetry.space_group_name_H-M   'P 1'
#
loop_
_entity.id
_entity.type
_entity.pdbx_description
1 polymer ?
#
loop_
_entity_poly.entity_id
_entity_poly.type
_entity_poly.pdbx_seq_one_letter_code
_entity_poly.pdbx_strand_id
1 'polypeptide(L)'
;MPSTQHARYVDVLTMPDVPLTFLSALVGRSAYALVILPLLFAVQATTGSVATAGIAVAAYGVTASFLAPFRARLIDRHGRRPVLLVLAVAFGGVLATLAVGAFASWSGATMVILAGIAGSVAPPLGPAMRVAWSELAREPVLLRKALSFDAVIEELLYLVGPAAAGLALMVIEPGLVLLVPAGLVILGTVLFVLSPAIRRVPHIRPATSTSVEGSAARGRTLLGNTHFIGLLLPAVVAGLVSGNLTIAIPAAFPGTEGAAAAGIVLGLFAGGSAVGGLVFGALRIPGQARVQVIAIAFILVVLSTAVGLTSDAAWMTVAVVAAGVFFSPVMIVAYFAANDFGGENRKTESTTWVNTSHNIGAAAGSALAGIVIEVTGVNESFLAVGAIALLLLVVASFLAYRRVKEFSRQA
;
A
#
# COMPACT_ATOMS: atom_id res chain seq x y z
N MET A 1 -22.85 27.03 23.56
CA MET A 1 -22.20 26.08 22.64
C MET A 1 -21.01 25.49 23.37
N PRO A 2 -20.91 24.18 23.59
CA PRO A 2 -19.75 23.60 24.26
C PRO A 2 -18.53 23.77 23.35
N SER A 3 -17.41 24.17 23.94
CA SER A 3 -16.14 24.47 23.27
C SER A 3 -15.63 23.22 22.53
N THR A 4 -15.69 23.24 21.20
CA THR A 4 -15.26 22.17 20.29
C THR A 4 -13.74 21.88 20.28
N GLN A 5 -12.98 22.48 21.21
CA GLN A 5 -11.53 22.27 21.32
C GLN A 5 -11.11 20.89 21.85
N HIS A 6 -12.01 20.08 22.40
CA HIS A 6 -11.71 18.80 23.05
C HIS A 6 -12.53 17.61 22.52
N ALA A 7 -12.82 17.59 21.20
CA ALA A 7 -13.49 16.43 20.60
C ALA A 7 -12.69 15.13 20.91
N ARG A 8 -13.36 14.09 21.38
CA ARG A 8 -12.78 12.77 21.67
C ARG A 8 -13.04 11.82 20.49
N TYR A 9 -12.27 10.74 20.37
CA TYR A 9 -12.54 9.70 19.37
C TYR A 9 -13.92 9.05 19.55
N VAL A 10 -14.41 8.97 20.79
CA VAL A 10 -15.75 8.47 21.10
C VAL A 10 -16.82 9.34 20.43
N ASP A 11 -16.62 10.65 20.38
CA ASP A 11 -17.60 11.57 19.77
C ASP A 11 -17.75 11.31 18.26
N VAL A 12 -16.66 10.87 17.60
CA VAL A 12 -16.69 10.45 16.19
C VAL A 12 -17.48 9.15 16.03
N LEU A 13 -17.25 8.16 16.90
CA LEU A 13 -17.88 6.84 16.81
C LEU A 13 -19.37 6.85 17.20
N THR A 14 -19.79 7.83 18.02
CA THR A 14 -21.17 7.98 18.44
C THR A 14 -22.02 8.84 17.49
N MET A 15 -21.40 9.40 16.43
CA MET A 15 -22.16 10.13 15.41
C MET A 15 -23.18 9.22 14.70
N PRO A 16 -24.39 9.73 14.40
CA PRO A 16 -25.37 8.98 13.65
C PRO A 16 -24.82 8.44 12.33
N ASP A 17 -25.17 7.21 12.00
CA ASP A 17 -24.78 6.52 10.76
C ASP A 17 -23.28 6.15 10.63
N VAL A 18 -22.39 6.66 11.50
CA VAL A 18 -20.96 6.36 11.46
C VAL A 18 -20.65 4.89 11.75
N PRO A 19 -21.16 4.26 12.83
CA PRO A 19 -20.74 2.88 13.14
C PRO A 19 -21.02 1.91 12.00
N LEU A 20 -22.23 1.96 11.42
CA LEU A 20 -22.62 1.07 10.34
C LEU A 20 -21.82 1.33 9.07
N THR A 21 -21.65 2.60 8.70
CA THR A 21 -20.91 2.97 7.49
C THR A 21 -19.43 2.61 7.61
N PHE A 22 -18.81 2.91 8.76
CA PHE A 22 -17.41 2.63 9.01
C PHE A 22 -17.12 1.12 9.09
N LEU A 23 -17.90 0.36 9.87
CA LEU A 23 -17.76 -1.10 9.99
C LEU A 23 -17.94 -1.80 8.64
N SER A 24 -18.90 -1.36 7.84
CA SER A 24 -19.12 -1.88 6.49
C SER A 24 -17.92 -1.66 5.58
N ALA A 25 -17.36 -0.44 5.60
CA ALA A 25 -16.15 -0.12 4.87
C ALA A 25 -14.95 -0.94 5.37
N LEU A 26 -14.83 -1.13 6.69
CA LEU A 26 -13.76 -1.90 7.32
C LEU A 26 -13.80 -3.37 6.88
N VAL A 27 -14.99 -4.00 6.88
CA VAL A 27 -15.19 -5.36 6.38
C VAL A 27 -14.74 -5.48 4.92
N GLY A 28 -15.10 -4.53 4.06
CA GLY A 28 -14.65 -4.56 2.66
C GLY A 28 -13.14 -4.31 2.50
N ARG A 29 -12.56 -3.44 3.32
CA ARG A 29 -11.13 -3.11 3.29
C ARG A 29 -10.24 -4.22 3.83
N SER A 30 -10.73 -5.04 4.75
CA SER A 30 -9.98 -6.19 5.27
C SER A 30 -9.63 -7.18 4.14
N ALA A 31 -10.41 -7.22 3.06
CA ALA A 31 -10.09 -8.02 1.88
C ALA A 31 -8.71 -7.71 1.29
N TYR A 32 -8.30 -6.43 1.29
CA TYR A 32 -7.00 -6.02 0.70
C TYR A 32 -5.82 -6.44 1.58
N ALA A 33 -6.00 -6.45 2.89
CA ALA A 33 -4.98 -6.92 3.81
C ALA A 33 -4.82 -8.44 3.79
N LEU A 34 -5.87 -9.16 3.40
CA LEU A 34 -5.91 -10.62 3.37
C LEU A 34 -5.53 -11.22 2.01
N VAL A 35 -5.64 -10.49 0.88
CA VAL A 35 -5.58 -11.08 -0.47
C VAL A 35 -4.18 -11.50 -0.90
N ILE A 36 -3.14 -10.78 -0.48
CA ILE A 36 -1.78 -10.92 -1.03
C ILE A 36 -1.19 -12.29 -0.73
N LEU A 37 -1.26 -12.72 0.53
CA LEU A 37 -0.66 -13.97 0.95
C LEU A 37 -1.35 -15.21 0.33
N PRO A 38 -2.70 -15.33 0.33
CA PRO A 38 -3.39 -16.39 -0.38
C PRO A 38 -3.14 -16.37 -1.90
N LEU A 39 -3.07 -15.19 -2.53
CA LEU A 39 -2.74 -15.08 -3.96
C LEU A 39 -1.36 -15.66 -4.25
N LEU A 40 -0.35 -15.28 -3.46
CA LEU A 40 1.01 -15.79 -3.58
C LEU A 40 1.04 -17.32 -3.47
N PHE A 41 0.48 -17.87 -2.39
CA PHE A 41 0.49 -19.30 -2.15
C PHE A 41 -0.37 -20.09 -3.16
N ALA A 42 -1.51 -19.53 -3.62
CA ALA A 42 -2.33 -20.17 -4.64
C ALA A 42 -1.58 -20.28 -5.97
N VAL A 43 -0.92 -19.22 -6.42
CA VAL A 43 -0.11 -19.23 -7.65
C VAL A 43 1.10 -20.15 -7.50
N GLN A 44 1.81 -20.09 -6.38
CA GLN A 44 2.95 -20.96 -6.12
C GLN A 44 2.57 -22.43 -6.08
N ALA A 45 1.47 -22.80 -5.42
CA ALA A 45 0.99 -24.17 -5.35
C ALA A 45 0.57 -24.70 -6.73
N THR A 46 -0.03 -23.84 -7.57
CA THR A 46 -0.49 -24.21 -8.91
C THR A 46 0.67 -24.39 -9.89
N THR A 47 1.72 -23.54 -9.79
CA THR A 47 2.79 -23.45 -10.79
C THR A 47 4.10 -24.08 -10.36
N GLY A 48 4.28 -24.34 -9.06
CA GLY A 48 5.56 -24.73 -8.47
C GLY A 48 6.62 -23.63 -8.48
N SER A 49 6.28 -22.39 -8.92
CA SER A 49 7.25 -21.30 -9.19
C SER A 49 7.01 -20.11 -8.27
N VAL A 50 8.01 -19.76 -7.48
CA VAL A 50 8.03 -18.54 -6.68
C VAL A 50 8.14 -17.30 -7.56
N ALA A 51 8.86 -17.39 -8.68
CA ALA A 51 8.94 -16.30 -9.66
C ALA A 51 7.57 -15.96 -10.23
N THR A 52 6.80 -16.97 -10.66
CA THR A 52 5.44 -16.74 -11.18
C THR A 52 4.53 -16.14 -10.12
N ALA A 53 4.62 -16.58 -8.86
CA ALA A 53 3.87 -16.03 -7.75
C ALA A 53 4.26 -14.56 -7.48
N GLY A 54 5.54 -14.24 -7.47
CA GLY A 54 6.04 -12.87 -7.33
C GLY A 54 5.56 -11.93 -8.45
N ILE A 55 5.58 -12.41 -9.69
CA ILE A 55 5.07 -11.68 -10.86
C ILE A 55 3.56 -11.46 -10.75
N ALA A 56 2.79 -12.45 -10.26
CA ALA A 56 1.35 -12.31 -10.05
C ALA A 56 1.03 -11.23 -8.99
N VAL A 57 1.73 -11.25 -7.86
CA VAL A 57 1.60 -10.21 -6.82
C VAL A 57 2.00 -8.83 -7.37
N ALA A 58 3.09 -8.75 -8.15
CA ALA A 58 3.51 -7.53 -8.81
C ALA A 58 2.44 -7.01 -9.80
N ALA A 59 1.88 -7.88 -10.64
CA ALA A 59 0.83 -7.53 -11.59
C ALA A 59 -0.43 -6.99 -10.88
N TYR A 60 -0.85 -7.65 -9.78
CA TYR A 60 -1.93 -7.18 -8.93
C TYR A 60 -1.64 -5.77 -8.38
N GLY A 61 -0.48 -5.56 -7.77
CA GLY A 61 -0.10 -4.29 -7.14
C GLY A 61 0.02 -3.14 -8.15
N VAL A 62 0.65 -3.39 -9.30
CA VAL A 62 0.78 -2.40 -10.38
C VAL A 62 -0.59 -1.95 -10.87
N THR A 63 -1.45 -2.90 -11.24
CA THR A 63 -2.77 -2.55 -11.81
C THR A 63 -3.68 -1.92 -10.76
N ALA A 64 -3.63 -2.36 -9.50
CA ALA A 64 -4.36 -1.75 -8.41
C ALA A 64 -3.98 -0.28 -8.21
N SER A 65 -2.71 0.06 -8.36
CA SER A 65 -2.20 1.41 -8.15
C SER A 65 -2.38 2.32 -9.36
N PHE A 66 -1.94 1.88 -10.54
CA PHE A 66 -1.99 2.72 -11.75
C PHE A 66 -3.42 3.01 -12.24
N LEU A 67 -4.34 2.08 -12.03
CA LEU A 67 -5.73 2.26 -12.44
C LEU A 67 -6.61 2.89 -11.34
N ALA A 68 -6.06 3.22 -10.17
CA ALA A 68 -6.80 3.90 -9.10
C ALA A 68 -7.43 5.24 -9.56
N PRO A 69 -6.72 6.13 -10.29
CA PRO A 69 -7.34 7.38 -10.78
C PRO A 69 -8.47 7.13 -11.79
N PHE A 70 -8.35 6.08 -12.61
CA PHE A 70 -9.40 5.73 -13.57
C PHE A 70 -10.68 5.27 -12.84
N ARG A 71 -10.54 4.42 -11.80
CA ARG A 71 -11.67 3.99 -10.97
C ARG A 71 -12.32 5.16 -10.23
N ALA A 72 -11.53 6.11 -9.73
CA ALA A 72 -12.07 7.33 -9.12
C ALA A 72 -12.90 8.14 -10.13
N ARG A 73 -12.39 8.37 -11.36
CA ARG A 73 -13.15 9.05 -12.42
C ARG A 73 -14.43 8.31 -12.79
N LEU A 74 -14.42 6.99 -12.78
CA LEU A 74 -15.61 6.18 -13.05
C LEU A 74 -16.69 6.41 -11.98
N ILE A 75 -16.29 6.48 -10.70
CA ILE A 75 -17.17 6.84 -9.58
C ILE A 75 -17.75 8.25 -9.75
N ASP A 76 -16.92 9.22 -10.11
CA ASP A 76 -17.34 10.61 -10.29
C ASP A 76 -18.34 10.75 -11.44
N ARG A 77 -18.18 9.96 -12.52
CA ARG A 77 -19.07 10.01 -13.69
C ARG A 77 -20.39 9.28 -13.52
N HIS A 78 -20.34 8.08 -12.92
CA HIS A 78 -21.48 7.16 -12.90
C HIS A 78 -22.10 6.98 -11.50
N GLY A 79 -21.51 7.63 -10.50
CA GLY A 79 -21.97 7.56 -9.12
C GLY A 79 -21.29 6.47 -8.29
N ARG A 80 -21.12 6.80 -7.03
CA ARG A 80 -20.39 5.97 -6.06
C ARG A 80 -21.00 4.57 -5.90
N ARG A 81 -22.33 4.48 -5.76
CA ARG A 81 -23.03 3.21 -5.46
C ARG A 81 -22.89 2.17 -6.57
N PRO A 82 -23.33 2.44 -7.82
CA PRO A 82 -23.29 1.42 -8.86
C PRO A 82 -21.86 1.01 -9.19
N VAL A 83 -20.93 1.95 -9.23
CA VAL A 83 -19.54 1.67 -9.58
C VAL A 83 -18.86 0.80 -8.51
N LEU A 84 -19.03 1.11 -7.23
CA LEU A 84 -18.45 0.30 -6.15
C LEU A 84 -19.01 -1.13 -6.16
N LEU A 85 -20.32 -1.30 -6.39
CA LEU A 85 -20.93 -2.62 -6.47
C LEU A 85 -20.39 -3.44 -7.66
N VAL A 86 -20.33 -2.84 -8.86
CA VAL A 86 -19.81 -3.51 -10.05
C VAL A 86 -18.34 -3.91 -9.82
N LEU A 87 -17.51 -3.00 -9.29
CA LEU A 87 -16.11 -3.29 -9.02
C LEU A 87 -15.95 -4.38 -7.95
N ALA A 88 -16.77 -4.38 -6.89
CA ALA A 88 -16.69 -5.39 -5.83
C ALA A 88 -17.10 -6.79 -6.35
N VAL A 89 -18.16 -6.87 -7.14
CA VAL A 89 -18.58 -8.14 -7.77
C VAL A 89 -17.53 -8.61 -8.78
N ALA A 90 -16.98 -7.70 -9.59
CA ALA A 90 -15.92 -8.04 -10.52
C ALA A 90 -14.66 -8.52 -9.80
N PHE A 91 -14.22 -7.82 -8.76
CA PHE A 91 -13.05 -8.21 -7.95
C PHE A 91 -13.26 -9.58 -7.30
N GLY A 92 -14.37 -9.76 -6.59
CA GLY A 92 -14.69 -11.04 -5.95
C GLY A 92 -14.85 -12.18 -6.97
N GLY A 93 -15.45 -11.91 -8.13
CA GLY A 93 -15.57 -12.87 -9.22
C GLY A 93 -14.22 -13.29 -9.80
N VAL A 94 -13.28 -12.34 -9.98
CA VAL A 94 -11.92 -12.67 -10.44
C VAL A 94 -11.16 -13.46 -9.38
N LEU A 95 -11.28 -13.13 -8.07
CA LEU A 95 -10.69 -13.94 -7.02
C LEU A 95 -11.26 -15.35 -6.95
N ALA A 96 -12.57 -15.51 -7.15
CA ALA A 96 -13.19 -16.83 -7.27
C ALA A 96 -12.70 -17.59 -8.51
N THR A 97 -12.49 -16.90 -9.62
CA THR A 97 -11.90 -17.49 -10.84
C THR A 97 -10.46 -17.93 -10.61
N LEU A 98 -9.66 -17.12 -9.88
CA LEU A 98 -8.31 -17.51 -9.44
C LEU A 98 -8.34 -18.76 -8.55
N ALA A 99 -9.31 -18.86 -7.64
CA ALA A 99 -9.51 -20.04 -6.81
C ALA A 99 -9.78 -21.28 -7.68
N VAL A 100 -10.70 -21.17 -8.63
CA VAL A 100 -10.98 -22.27 -9.61
C VAL A 100 -9.72 -22.60 -10.41
N GLY A 101 -8.98 -21.60 -10.89
CA GLY A 101 -7.73 -21.79 -11.63
C GLY A 101 -6.66 -22.52 -10.83
N ALA A 102 -6.60 -22.28 -9.51
CA ALA A 102 -5.70 -23.00 -8.62
C ALA A 102 -6.05 -24.49 -8.53
N PHE A 103 -7.34 -24.84 -8.41
CA PHE A 103 -7.79 -26.23 -8.40
C PHE A 103 -7.64 -26.92 -9.76
N ALA A 104 -7.91 -26.20 -10.84
CA ALA A 104 -7.82 -26.72 -12.20
C ALA A 104 -6.39 -26.69 -12.76
N SER A 105 -5.40 -26.33 -11.96
CA SER A 105 -3.98 -26.26 -12.35
C SER A 105 -3.75 -25.45 -13.63
N TRP A 106 -4.34 -24.27 -13.72
CA TRP A 106 -4.21 -23.39 -14.88
C TRP A 106 -2.77 -22.91 -15.05
N SER A 107 -2.44 -22.49 -16.28
CA SER A 107 -1.09 -22.00 -16.57
C SER A 107 -0.71 -20.78 -15.73
N GLY A 108 0.58 -20.66 -15.41
CA GLY A 108 1.10 -19.51 -14.66
C GLY A 108 0.78 -18.18 -15.34
N ALA A 109 0.83 -18.13 -16.69
CA ALA A 109 0.45 -16.93 -17.43
C ALA A 109 -1.01 -16.53 -17.19
N THR A 110 -1.94 -17.50 -17.16
CA THR A 110 -3.35 -17.24 -16.86
C THR A 110 -3.53 -16.69 -15.43
N MET A 111 -2.84 -17.29 -14.46
CA MET A 111 -2.88 -16.83 -13.06
C MET A 111 -2.35 -15.41 -12.90
N VAL A 112 -1.25 -15.07 -13.58
CA VAL A 112 -0.69 -13.71 -13.59
C VAL A 112 -1.65 -12.70 -14.22
N ILE A 113 -2.26 -13.03 -15.35
CA ILE A 113 -3.23 -12.16 -16.03
C ILE A 113 -4.44 -11.93 -15.13
N LEU A 114 -4.98 -12.97 -14.51
CA LEU A 114 -6.11 -12.84 -13.58
C LEU A 114 -5.75 -12.01 -12.35
N ALA A 115 -4.55 -12.16 -11.80
CA ALA A 115 -4.07 -11.31 -10.72
C ALA A 115 -4.01 -9.83 -11.13
N GLY A 116 -3.52 -9.54 -12.32
CA GLY A 116 -3.54 -8.18 -12.90
C GLY A 116 -4.96 -7.66 -13.12
N ILE A 117 -5.89 -8.49 -13.58
CA ILE A 117 -7.31 -8.11 -13.70
C ILE A 117 -7.91 -7.84 -12.32
N ALA A 118 -7.64 -8.68 -11.31
CA ALA A 118 -8.10 -8.44 -9.93
C ALA A 118 -7.66 -7.07 -9.42
N GLY A 119 -6.37 -6.72 -9.54
CA GLY A 119 -5.88 -5.40 -9.17
C GLY A 119 -6.58 -4.26 -9.92
N SER A 120 -6.88 -4.45 -11.21
CA SER A 120 -7.51 -3.43 -12.05
C SER A 120 -8.93 -3.08 -11.60
N VAL A 121 -9.67 -4.05 -11.08
CA VAL A 121 -11.07 -3.89 -10.65
C VAL A 121 -11.24 -3.76 -9.14
N ALA A 122 -10.16 -3.69 -8.35
CA ALA A 122 -10.24 -3.54 -6.89
C ALA A 122 -11.00 -2.26 -6.51
N PRO A 123 -12.14 -2.33 -5.79
CA PRO A 123 -12.95 -1.14 -5.48
C PRO A 123 -12.19 -0.19 -4.53
N PRO A 124 -12.19 1.13 -4.74
CA PRO A 124 -11.45 2.09 -3.92
C PRO A 124 -12.20 2.42 -2.61
N LEU A 125 -12.40 1.42 -1.73
CA LEU A 125 -13.19 1.58 -0.49
C LEU A 125 -12.54 2.53 0.53
N GLY A 126 -11.21 2.58 0.61
CA GLY A 126 -10.50 3.54 1.46
C GLY A 126 -10.79 4.99 1.07
N PRO A 127 -10.50 5.39 -0.17
CA PRO A 127 -10.91 6.71 -0.68
C PRO A 127 -12.40 7.00 -0.55
N ALA A 128 -13.29 6.02 -0.81
CA ALA A 128 -14.73 6.19 -0.68
C ALA A 128 -15.15 6.47 0.77
N MET A 129 -14.51 5.82 1.76
CA MET A 129 -14.76 6.08 3.18
C MET A 129 -14.22 7.46 3.60
N ARG A 130 -13.06 7.90 3.09
CA ARG A 130 -12.53 9.25 3.38
C ARG A 130 -13.47 10.36 2.86
N VAL A 131 -14.10 10.15 1.72
CA VAL A 131 -15.16 11.05 1.23
C VAL A 131 -16.37 11.00 2.15
N ALA A 132 -16.81 9.81 2.58
CA ALA A 132 -17.91 9.68 3.53
C ALA A 132 -17.60 10.38 4.87
N TRP A 133 -16.36 10.33 5.36
CA TRP A 133 -15.95 11.07 6.54
C TRP A 133 -16.15 12.58 6.40
N SER A 134 -15.84 13.17 5.24
CA SER A 134 -16.07 14.59 5.00
C SER A 134 -17.56 14.97 4.95
N GLU A 135 -18.41 14.03 4.57
CA GLU A 135 -19.87 14.21 4.55
C GLU A 135 -20.49 14.07 5.94
N LEU A 136 -19.97 13.15 6.77
CA LEU A 136 -20.45 12.84 8.12
C LEU A 136 -19.93 13.82 9.18
N ALA A 137 -18.63 14.09 9.17
CA ALA A 137 -17.95 14.96 10.12
C ALA A 137 -17.74 16.35 9.50
N ARG A 138 -18.77 17.18 9.51
CA ARG A 138 -18.74 18.52 8.90
C ARG A 138 -17.84 19.52 9.63
N GLU A 139 -17.61 19.31 10.94
CA GLU A 139 -16.72 20.15 11.73
C GLU A 139 -15.24 19.77 11.47
N PRO A 140 -14.35 20.74 11.17
CA PRO A 140 -12.95 20.45 10.85
C PRO A 140 -12.18 19.68 11.94
N VAL A 141 -12.54 19.87 13.21
CA VAL A 141 -11.93 19.17 14.35
C VAL A 141 -12.34 17.70 14.37
N LEU A 142 -13.64 17.41 14.19
CA LEU A 142 -14.17 16.04 14.12
C LEU A 142 -13.66 15.31 12.88
N LEU A 143 -13.60 15.98 11.72
CA LEU A 143 -13.08 15.40 10.49
C LEU A 143 -11.61 14.98 10.65
N ARG A 144 -10.76 15.83 11.23
CA ARG A 144 -9.36 15.46 11.50
C ARG A 144 -9.25 14.23 12.40
N LYS A 145 -10.07 14.15 13.44
CA LYS A 145 -10.10 12.98 14.33
C LYS A 145 -10.61 11.73 13.62
N ALA A 146 -11.65 11.85 12.82
CA ALA A 146 -12.20 10.75 12.02
C ALA A 146 -11.17 10.19 11.05
N LEU A 147 -10.47 11.06 10.30
CA LEU A 147 -9.42 10.65 9.37
C LEU A 147 -8.20 10.04 10.08
N SER A 148 -7.82 10.56 11.26
CA SER A 148 -6.76 9.98 12.08
C SER A 148 -7.14 8.61 12.60
N PHE A 149 -8.37 8.43 13.07
CA PHE A 149 -8.91 7.15 13.52
C PHE A 149 -8.94 6.13 12.36
N ASP A 150 -9.44 6.55 11.19
CA ASP A 150 -9.48 5.72 9.99
C ASP A 150 -8.09 5.22 9.58
N ALA A 151 -7.08 6.10 9.63
CA ALA A 151 -5.71 5.74 9.33
C ALA A 151 -5.13 4.72 10.32
N VAL A 152 -5.37 4.87 11.63
CA VAL A 152 -4.93 3.90 12.65
C VAL A 152 -5.57 2.53 12.42
N ILE A 153 -6.85 2.49 12.12
CA ILE A 153 -7.54 1.22 11.85
C ILE A 153 -7.03 0.58 10.54
N GLU A 154 -6.71 1.39 9.53
CA GLU A 154 -6.09 0.89 8.29
C GLU A 154 -4.73 0.22 8.56
N GLU A 155 -3.88 0.84 9.38
CA GLU A 155 -2.61 0.24 9.81
C GLU A 155 -2.81 -1.06 10.59
N LEU A 156 -3.84 -1.12 11.47
CA LEU A 156 -4.19 -2.35 12.17
C LEU A 156 -4.64 -3.47 11.23
N LEU A 157 -5.34 -3.15 10.14
CA LEU A 157 -5.67 -4.14 9.11
C LEU A 157 -4.43 -4.73 8.46
N TYR A 158 -3.45 -3.90 8.11
CA TYR A 158 -2.20 -4.36 7.51
C TYR A 158 -1.28 -5.09 8.52
N LEU A 159 -1.42 -4.80 9.81
CA LEU A 159 -0.75 -5.56 10.88
C LEU A 159 -1.35 -6.96 11.05
N VAL A 160 -2.68 -7.04 11.17
CA VAL A 160 -3.39 -8.28 11.51
C VAL A 160 -3.67 -9.14 10.27
N GLY A 161 -3.89 -8.50 9.10
CA GLY A 161 -4.32 -9.17 7.88
C GLY A 161 -3.38 -10.30 7.42
N PRO A 162 -2.08 -10.07 7.25
CA PRO A 162 -1.15 -11.12 6.84
C PRO A 162 -1.09 -12.28 7.85
N ALA A 163 -1.12 -11.99 9.15
CA ALA A 163 -1.16 -13.02 10.19
C ALA A 163 -2.44 -13.86 10.12
N ALA A 164 -3.60 -13.22 9.96
CA ALA A 164 -4.88 -13.90 9.81
C ALA A 164 -4.93 -14.74 8.52
N ALA A 165 -4.40 -14.22 7.41
CA ALA A 165 -4.28 -14.97 6.15
C ALA A 165 -3.36 -16.17 6.30
N GLY A 166 -2.20 -16.00 6.96
CA GLY A 166 -1.27 -17.09 7.23
C GLY A 166 -1.89 -18.20 8.10
N LEU A 167 -2.62 -17.83 9.15
CA LEU A 167 -3.33 -18.79 10.00
C LEU A 167 -4.42 -19.55 9.20
N ALA A 168 -5.15 -18.86 8.33
CA ALA A 168 -6.14 -19.52 7.46
C ALA A 168 -5.49 -20.54 6.51
N LEU A 169 -4.31 -20.22 5.99
CA LEU A 169 -3.54 -21.09 5.10
C LEU A 169 -2.97 -22.34 5.77
N MET A 170 -2.94 -22.40 7.11
CA MET A 170 -2.54 -23.63 7.82
C MET A 170 -3.59 -24.75 7.70
N VAL A 171 -4.87 -24.39 7.58
CA VAL A 171 -6.00 -25.33 7.67
C VAL A 171 -6.86 -25.35 6.41
N ILE A 172 -6.68 -24.38 5.52
CA ILE A 172 -7.47 -24.23 4.29
C ILE A 172 -6.52 -24.12 3.11
N GLU A 173 -6.84 -24.80 2.02
CA GLU A 173 -6.06 -24.70 0.77
C GLU A 173 -6.02 -23.26 0.23
N PRO A 174 -4.85 -22.81 -0.30
CA PRO A 174 -4.65 -21.43 -0.72
C PRO A 174 -5.70 -20.91 -1.71
N GLY A 175 -6.16 -21.76 -2.64
CA GLY A 175 -7.23 -21.41 -3.58
C GLY A 175 -8.54 -21.09 -2.86
N LEU A 176 -8.94 -21.85 -1.85
CA LEU A 176 -10.15 -21.59 -1.06
C LEU A 176 -10.01 -20.35 -0.18
N VAL A 177 -8.81 -20.07 0.36
CA VAL A 177 -8.59 -18.87 1.18
C VAL A 177 -8.85 -17.60 0.36
N LEU A 178 -8.64 -17.60 -0.97
CA LEU A 178 -8.98 -16.47 -1.85
C LEU A 178 -10.49 -16.12 -1.86
N LEU A 179 -11.35 -17.07 -1.50
CA LEU A 179 -12.80 -16.80 -1.40
C LEU A 179 -13.14 -15.95 -0.19
N VAL A 180 -12.31 -15.94 0.84
CA VAL A 180 -12.51 -15.08 2.05
C VAL A 180 -12.45 -13.59 1.66
N PRO A 181 -11.35 -13.06 1.08
CA PRO A 181 -11.34 -11.66 0.64
C PRO A 181 -12.37 -11.39 -0.46
N ALA A 182 -12.71 -12.36 -1.33
CA ALA A 182 -13.78 -12.21 -2.31
C ALA A 182 -15.14 -11.95 -1.63
N GLY A 183 -15.48 -12.74 -0.62
CA GLY A 183 -16.72 -12.57 0.14
C GLY A 183 -16.73 -11.27 0.95
N LEU A 184 -15.62 -10.95 1.62
CA LEU A 184 -15.50 -9.74 2.46
C LEU A 184 -15.65 -8.45 1.64
N VAL A 185 -15.04 -8.38 0.45
CA VAL A 185 -15.17 -7.19 -0.40
C VAL A 185 -16.59 -6.99 -0.90
N ILE A 186 -17.25 -8.08 -1.34
CA ILE A 186 -18.65 -8.01 -1.80
C ILE A 186 -19.56 -7.61 -0.64
N LEU A 187 -19.50 -8.36 0.48
CA LEU A 187 -20.34 -8.11 1.66
C LEU A 187 -20.13 -6.69 2.20
N GLY A 188 -18.86 -6.32 2.44
CA GLY A 188 -18.53 -5.00 2.98
C GLY A 188 -18.96 -3.87 2.04
N THR A 189 -18.79 -4.02 0.72
CA THR A 189 -19.23 -3.02 -0.26
C THR A 189 -20.75 -2.91 -0.31
N VAL A 190 -21.46 -4.03 -0.31
CA VAL A 190 -22.94 -4.04 -0.29
C VAL A 190 -23.45 -3.33 0.95
N LEU A 191 -22.96 -3.69 2.14
CA LEU A 191 -23.35 -3.05 3.40
C LEU A 191 -22.98 -1.57 3.41
N PHE A 192 -21.81 -1.20 2.89
CA PHE A 192 -21.37 0.20 2.79
C PHE A 192 -22.30 1.03 1.92
N VAL A 193 -22.64 0.53 0.73
CA VAL A 193 -23.53 1.22 -0.22
C VAL A 193 -24.97 1.31 0.31
N LEU A 194 -25.40 0.33 1.10
CA LEU A 194 -26.70 0.32 1.75
C LEU A 194 -26.77 1.15 3.03
N SER A 195 -25.62 1.60 3.57
CA SER A 195 -25.59 2.40 4.78
C SER A 195 -26.37 3.72 4.62
N PRO A 196 -27.04 4.20 5.66
CA PRO A 196 -27.88 5.40 5.59
C PRO A 196 -27.09 6.64 5.14
N ALA A 197 -25.85 6.78 5.60
CA ALA A 197 -24.98 7.89 5.21
C ALA A 197 -24.77 7.95 3.70
N ILE A 198 -24.46 6.80 3.07
CA ILE A 198 -24.20 6.72 1.63
C ILE A 198 -25.50 6.83 0.82
N ARG A 199 -26.64 6.37 1.39
CA ARG A 199 -27.94 6.44 0.69
C ARG A 199 -28.53 7.85 0.63
N ARG A 200 -28.27 8.69 1.64
CA ARG A 200 -28.83 10.04 1.74
C ARG A 200 -28.12 11.08 0.88
N VAL A 201 -26.87 10.83 0.51
CA VAL A 201 -26.13 11.76 -0.35
C VAL A 201 -26.61 11.60 -1.80
N PRO A 202 -27.33 12.58 -2.35
CA PRO A 202 -27.67 12.57 -3.77
C PRO A 202 -26.39 12.55 -4.59
N HIS A 203 -26.41 11.87 -5.72
CA HIS A 203 -25.34 12.01 -6.70
C HIS A 203 -25.42 13.45 -7.27
N ILE A 204 -24.75 14.37 -6.59
CA ILE A 204 -24.47 15.68 -7.19
C ILE A 204 -23.47 15.35 -8.29
N ARG A 205 -23.95 15.28 -9.57
CA ARG A 205 -23.02 15.44 -10.70
C ARG A 205 -22.22 16.67 -10.36
N PRO A 206 -20.89 16.61 -10.37
CA PRO A 206 -20.10 17.83 -10.31
C PRO A 206 -20.71 18.71 -11.40
N ALA A 207 -21.32 19.84 -11.01
CA ALA A 207 -21.59 20.89 -11.96
C ALA A 207 -20.27 21.00 -12.69
N THR A 208 -20.28 20.77 -14.00
CA THR A 208 -19.11 20.81 -14.86
C THR A 208 -18.14 21.79 -14.27
N SER A 209 -17.27 21.28 -13.36
CA SER A 209 -16.09 22.03 -13.02
C SER A 209 -15.48 22.17 -14.39
N THR A 210 -15.73 23.35 -14.95
CA THR A 210 -15.00 23.85 -16.09
C THR A 210 -13.60 23.38 -15.79
N SER A 211 -13.27 22.33 -16.50
CA SER A 211 -11.99 21.69 -16.43
C SER A 211 -10.99 22.79 -16.18
N VAL A 212 -10.25 22.68 -15.06
CA VAL A 212 -8.96 23.34 -14.98
C VAL A 212 -8.06 22.61 -16.00
N GLU A 213 -8.58 22.43 -17.20
CA GLU A 213 -7.90 22.18 -18.46
C GLU A 213 -7.34 23.48 -19.04
N GLY A 214 -7.61 24.61 -18.38
CA GLY A 214 -7.20 25.93 -18.81
C GLY A 214 -5.91 26.47 -18.20
N SER A 215 -5.11 25.67 -17.52
CA SER A 215 -3.74 26.02 -17.18
C SER A 215 -2.82 24.82 -17.29
N ALA A 216 -2.84 24.15 -18.45
CA ALA A 216 -1.62 23.61 -19.01
C ALA A 216 -0.73 24.81 -19.38
N ALA A 217 -0.41 25.65 -18.39
CA ALA A 217 0.80 26.42 -18.45
C ALA A 217 1.89 25.40 -18.79
N ARG A 218 2.59 25.58 -19.90
CA ARG A 218 3.77 24.85 -20.38
C ARG A 218 4.89 24.85 -19.32
N GLY A 219 4.58 24.49 -18.08
CA GLY A 219 5.51 24.25 -17.00
C GLY A 219 6.03 22.82 -17.13
N ARG A 220 7.35 22.68 -17.18
CA ARG A 220 8.07 21.40 -17.12
C ARG A 220 7.35 20.44 -16.19
N THR A 221 7.04 19.24 -16.67
CA THR A 221 6.46 18.16 -15.85
C THR A 221 7.33 17.96 -14.59
N LEU A 222 6.74 17.68 -13.43
CA LEU A 222 7.53 17.44 -12.21
C LEU A 222 8.62 16.39 -12.43
N LEU A 223 8.33 15.37 -13.23
CA LEU A 223 9.30 14.32 -13.63
C LEU A 223 10.42 14.85 -14.55
N GLY A 224 10.27 16.00 -15.19
CA GLY A 224 11.37 16.67 -15.92
C GLY A 224 12.41 17.31 -15.00
N ASN A 225 12.17 17.32 -13.69
CA ASN A 225 13.08 17.86 -12.70
C ASN A 225 13.85 16.73 -12.00
N THR A 226 15.16 16.66 -12.25
CA THR A 226 16.04 15.64 -11.68
C THR A 226 16.06 15.63 -10.16
N HIS A 227 15.88 16.80 -9.52
CA HIS A 227 15.80 16.89 -8.06
C HIS A 227 14.51 16.28 -7.50
N PHE A 228 13.39 16.39 -8.24
CA PHE A 228 12.17 15.73 -7.87
C PHE A 228 12.30 14.21 -8.00
N ILE A 229 12.94 13.73 -9.08
CA ILE A 229 13.25 12.31 -9.25
C ILE A 229 14.10 11.80 -8.06
N GLY A 230 15.16 12.55 -7.70
CA GLY A 230 16.02 12.18 -6.55
C GLY A 230 15.25 12.09 -5.23
N LEU A 231 14.19 12.89 -5.06
CA LEU A 231 13.31 12.86 -3.90
C LEU A 231 12.36 11.64 -3.91
N LEU A 232 11.99 11.14 -5.07
CA LEU A 232 11.12 9.96 -5.22
C LEU A 232 11.86 8.64 -5.01
N LEU A 233 13.18 8.60 -5.26
CA LEU A 233 13.96 7.36 -5.17
C LEU A 233 13.90 6.67 -3.80
N PRO A 234 13.94 7.35 -2.64
CA PRO A 234 13.75 6.70 -1.34
C PRO A 234 12.39 6.01 -1.20
N ALA A 235 11.33 6.52 -1.82
CA ALA A 235 10.02 5.87 -1.84
C ALA A 235 10.03 4.61 -2.73
N VAL A 236 10.75 4.63 -3.87
CA VAL A 236 11.00 3.43 -4.68
C VAL A 236 11.76 2.38 -3.87
N VAL A 237 12.78 2.79 -3.13
CA VAL A 237 13.57 1.90 -2.25
C VAL A 237 12.72 1.28 -1.16
N ALA A 238 11.88 2.06 -0.48
CA ALA A 238 10.95 1.51 0.50
C ALA A 238 9.99 0.50 -0.14
N GLY A 239 9.52 0.77 -1.35
CA GLY A 239 8.75 -0.16 -2.15
C GLY A 239 9.51 -1.45 -2.47
N LEU A 240 10.73 -1.36 -2.99
CA LEU A 240 11.58 -2.52 -3.28
C LEU A 240 11.74 -3.43 -2.05
N VAL A 241 12.01 -2.85 -0.89
CA VAL A 241 12.13 -3.59 0.37
C VAL A 241 10.81 -4.27 0.73
N SER A 242 9.68 -3.55 0.71
CA SER A 242 8.39 -4.14 1.07
C SER A 242 7.95 -5.23 0.09
N GLY A 243 8.20 -5.04 -1.21
CA GLY A 243 7.91 -6.04 -2.23
C GLY A 243 8.76 -7.30 -2.07
N ASN A 244 10.07 -7.15 -1.78
CA ASN A 244 10.95 -8.27 -1.49
C ASN A 244 10.47 -9.05 -0.26
N LEU A 245 10.18 -8.37 0.85
CA LEU A 245 9.68 -9.00 2.08
C LEU A 245 8.39 -9.80 1.81
N THR A 246 7.48 -9.28 1.00
CA THR A 246 6.20 -9.92 0.66
C THR A 246 6.39 -11.30 0.00
N ILE A 247 7.49 -11.51 -0.73
CA ILE A 247 7.78 -12.78 -1.42
C ILE A 247 8.81 -13.61 -0.64
N ALA A 248 9.87 -12.96 -0.13
CA ALA A 248 10.99 -13.66 0.49
C ALA A 248 10.64 -14.25 1.87
N ILE A 249 9.82 -13.56 2.67
CA ILE A 249 9.41 -14.08 3.97
C ILE A 249 8.56 -15.36 3.82
N PRO A 250 7.49 -15.40 2.99
CA PRO A 250 6.78 -16.66 2.74
C PRO A 250 7.66 -17.77 2.18
N ALA A 251 8.62 -17.44 1.31
CA ALA A 251 9.55 -18.43 0.76
C ALA A 251 10.55 -18.98 1.80
N ALA A 252 10.89 -18.18 2.83
CA ALA A 252 11.74 -18.61 3.94
C ALA A 252 11.03 -19.59 4.90
N PHE A 253 9.71 -19.59 4.92
CA PHE A 253 8.90 -20.44 5.78
C PHE A 253 8.02 -21.36 4.90
N PRO A 254 8.59 -22.46 4.33
CA PRO A 254 7.84 -23.32 3.41
C PRO A 254 6.76 -24.14 4.13
N GLY A 255 5.77 -24.57 3.35
CA GLY A 255 4.67 -25.40 3.83
C GLY A 255 3.56 -24.63 4.52
N THR A 256 2.51 -25.35 4.91
CA THR A 256 1.29 -24.76 5.50
C THR A 256 1.53 -24.14 6.87
N GLU A 257 2.34 -24.79 7.73
CA GLU A 257 2.73 -24.22 9.03
C GLU A 257 3.59 -22.96 8.85
N GLY A 258 4.44 -22.94 7.82
CA GLY A 258 5.28 -21.80 7.47
C GLY A 258 4.46 -20.58 7.03
N ALA A 259 3.30 -20.76 6.42
CA ALA A 259 2.42 -19.66 6.00
C ALA A 259 1.96 -18.80 7.19
N ALA A 260 1.67 -19.41 8.34
CA ALA A 260 1.33 -18.67 9.57
C ALA A 260 2.52 -17.88 10.10
N ALA A 261 3.71 -18.51 10.17
CA ALA A 261 4.93 -17.83 10.60
C ALA A 261 5.24 -16.64 9.68
N ALA A 262 5.17 -16.83 8.36
CA ALA A 262 5.33 -15.75 7.37
C ALA A 262 4.34 -14.61 7.59
N GLY A 263 3.06 -14.93 7.77
CA GLY A 263 2.02 -13.93 8.04
C GLY A 263 2.26 -13.15 9.32
N ILE A 264 2.71 -13.82 10.39
CA ILE A 264 3.07 -13.17 11.67
C ILE A 264 4.27 -12.25 11.47
N VAL A 265 5.34 -12.69 10.79
CA VAL A 265 6.54 -11.87 10.56
C VAL A 265 6.21 -10.64 9.73
N LEU A 266 5.39 -10.77 8.68
CA LEU A 266 4.91 -9.64 7.87
C LEU A 266 4.01 -8.70 8.70
N GLY A 267 3.16 -9.25 9.56
CA GLY A 267 2.38 -8.46 10.51
C GLY A 267 3.27 -7.69 11.50
N LEU A 268 4.29 -8.32 12.04
CA LEU A 268 5.26 -7.68 12.94
C LEU A 268 6.07 -6.58 12.24
N PHE A 269 6.40 -6.73 10.93
CA PHE A 269 6.96 -5.65 10.12
C PHE A 269 6.03 -4.42 10.09
N ALA A 270 4.74 -4.64 9.84
CA ALA A 270 3.75 -3.56 9.85
C ALA A 270 3.59 -2.93 11.25
N GLY A 271 3.64 -3.75 12.31
CA GLY A 271 3.66 -3.27 13.69
C GLY A 271 4.88 -2.41 14.00
N GLY A 272 6.07 -2.85 13.58
CA GLY A 272 7.31 -2.05 13.65
C GLY A 272 7.18 -0.73 12.91
N SER A 273 6.58 -0.74 11.71
CA SER A 273 6.32 0.44 10.90
C SER A 273 5.39 1.44 11.60
N ALA A 274 4.31 0.96 12.21
CA ALA A 274 3.39 1.80 12.97
C ALA A 274 4.08 2.46 14.17
N VAL A 275 4.85 1.68 14.96
CA VAL A 275 5.62 2.19 16.10
C VAL A 275 6.65 3.23 15.62
N GLY A 276 7.40 2.92 14.56
CA GLY A 276 8.40 3.80 13.97
C GLY A 276 7.80 5.13 13.49
N GLY A 277 6.64 5.08 12.83
CA GLY A 277 5.91 6.27 12.40
C GLY A 277 5.44 7.15 13.56
N LEU A 278 4.90 6.54 14.64
CA LEU A 278 4.47 7.26 15.84
C LEU A 278 5.65 7.91 16.57
N VAL A 279 6.73 7.17 16.77
CA VAL A 279 7.95 7.69 17.42
C VAL A 279 8.56 8.83 16.59
N PHE A 280 8.68 8.64 15.28
CA PHE A 280 9.19 9.66 14.37
C PHE A 280 8.34 10.93 14.37
N GLY A 281 7.02 10.78 14.38
CA GLY A 281 6.07 11.91 14.47
C GLY A 281 6.16 12.70 15.78
N ALA A 282 6.60 12.05 16.87
CA ALA A 282 6.82 12.70 18.17
C ALA A 282 8.20 13.36 18.28
N LEU A 283 9.18 12.93 17.49
CA LEU A 283 10.54 13.47 17.50
C LEU A 283 10.65 14.70 16.58
N ARG A 284 11.36 15.72 17.06
CA ARG A 284 11.75 16.87 16.24
C ARG A 284 13.18 16.65 15.74
N ILE A 285 13.33 16.01 14.60
CA ILE A 285 14.64 15.75 14.01
C ILE A 285 15.05 16.98 13.19
N PRO A 286 16.10 17.71 13.56
CA PRO A 286 16.55 18.87 12.80
C PRO A 286 17.22 18.43 11.49
N GLY A 287 17.15 19.27 10.46
CA GLY A 287 17.84 19.05 9.19
C GLY A 287 16.92 19.10 7.97
N GLN A 288 17.53 18.99 6.80
CA GLN A 288 16.80 19.01 5.53
C GLN A 288 16.07 17.67 5.31
N ALA A 289 14.79 17.71 4.97
CA ALA A 289 13.96 16.51 4.73
C ALA A 289 14.59 15.54 3.72
N ARG A 290 15.29 16.06 2.70
CA ARG A 290 15.98 15.23 1.70
C ARG A 290 17.11 14.39 2.29
N VAL A 291 17.91 14.97 3.19
CA VAL A 291 18.99 14.25 3.87
C VAL A 291 18.42 13.22 4.82
N GLN A 292 17.38 13.61 5.56
CA GLN A 292 16.68 12.72 6.49
C GLN A 292 16.10 11.49 5.77
N VAL A 293 15.38 11.67 4.65
CA VAL A 293 14.76 10.54 3.93
C VAL A 293 15.80 9.57 3.38
N ILE A 294 16.93 10.07 2.86
CA ILE A 294 18.01 9.21 2.36
C ILE A 294 18.67 8.44 3.52
N ALA A 295 18.95 9.11 4.63
CA ALA A 295 19.57 8.47 5.80
C ALA A 295 18.67 7.39 6.41
N ILE A 296 17.36 7.67 6.57
CA ILE A 296 16.41 6.71 7.10
C ILE A 296 16.22 5.54 6.13
N ALA A 297 16.14 5.81 4.82
CA ALA A 297 16.05 4.77 3.80
C ALA A 297 17.34 3.91 3.76
N PHE A 298 18.50 4.48 4.00
CA PHE A 298 19.75 3.72 4.11
C PHE A 298 19.69 2.73 5.28
N ILE A 299 19.22 3.16 6.46
CA ILE A 299 19.06 2.28 7.63
C ILE A 299 18.06 1.16 7.30
N LEU A 300 16.92 1.50 6.67
CA LEU A 300 15.92 0.53 6.23
C LEU A 300 16.56 -0.54 5.32
N VAL A 301 17.37 -0.13 4.34
CA VAL A 301 18.04 -1.05 3.40
C VAL A 301 19.05 -1.93 4.11
N VAL A 302 19.90 -1.35 4.99
CA VAL A 302 20.89 -2.12 5.75
C VAL A 302 20.22 -3.19 6.59
N LEU A 303 19.16 -2.84 7.33
CA LEU A 303 18.41 -3.80 8.17
C LEU A 303 17.69 -4.85 7.32
N SER A 304 17.09 -4.46 6.20
CA SER A 304 16.45 -5.41 5.28
C SER A 304 17.48 -6.34 4.64
N THR A 305 18.66 -5.85 4.26
CA THR A 305 19.75 -6.68 3.70
C THR A 305 20.30 -7.65 4.75
N ALA A 306 20.38 -7.22 6.01
CA ALA A 306 20.82 -8.06 7.12
C ALA A 306 19.94 -9.29 7.35
N VAL A 307 18.67 -9.28 6.92
CA VAL A 307 17.80 -10.47 6.93
C VAL A 307 18.43 -11.62 6.14
N GLY A 308 19.07 -11.32 5.02
CA GLY A 308 19.70 -12.32 4.14
C GLY A 308 21.06 -12.85 4.61
N LEU A 309 21.57 -12.42 5.78
CA LEU A 309 22.88 -12.89 6.26
C LEU A 309 22.85 -14.29 6.90
N THR A 310 21.66 -14.77 7.26
CA THR A 310 21.48 -16.08 7.88
C THR A 310 20.06 -16.59 7.63
N SER A 311 19.88 -17.91 7.72
CA SER A 311 18.57 -18.56 7.62
C SER A 311 17.92 -18.82 9.00
N ASP A 312 18.46 -18.24 10.07
CA ASP A 312 17.87 -18.34 11.41
C ASP A 312 16.57 -17.53 11.50
N ALA A 313 15.47 -18.20 11.86
CA ALA A 313 14.13 -17.61 11.88
C ALA A 313 13.99 -16.49 12.93
N ALA A 314 14.66 -16.60 14.08
CA ALA A 314 14.60 -15.59 15.12
C ALA A 314 15.35 -14.32 14.66
N TRP A 315 16.53 -14.48 14.07
CA TRP A 315 17.27 -13.36 13.46
C TRP A 315 16.47 -12.68 12.37
N MET A 316 15.91 -13.46 11.43
CA MET A 316 15.06 -12.92 10.35
C MET A 316 13.92 -12.08 10.90
N THR A 317 13.21 -12.60 11.92
CA THR A 317 12.10 -11.89 12.55
C THR A 317 12.56 -10.57 13.17
N VAL A 318 13.64 -10.58 13.95
CA VAL A 318 14.19 -9.37 14.59
C VAL A 318 14.61 -8.33 13.55
N ALA A 319 15.34 -8.75 12.51
CA ALA A 319 15.80 -7.85 11.46
C ALA A 319 14.65 -7.27 10.64
N VAL A 320 13.61 -8.06 10.34
CA VAL A 320 12.41 -7.61 9.64
C VAL A 320 11.63 -6.59 10.47
N VAL A 321 11.44 -6.83 11.78
CA VAL A 321 10.78 -5.89 12.68
C VAL A 321 11.58 -4.59 12.79
N ALA A 322 12.90 -4.69 12.95
CA ALA A 322 13.79 -3.53 13.00
C ALA A 322 13.73 -2.71 11.69
N ALA A 323 13.73 -3.38 10.53
CA ALA A 323 13.51 -2.71 9.24
C ALA A 323 12.15 -2.00 9.18
N GLY A 324 11.10 -2.65 9.69
CA GLY A 324 9.75 -2.08 9.79
C GLY A 324 9.75 -0.71 10.48
N VAL A 325 10.46 -0.56 11.61
CA VAL A 325 10.53 0.70 12.35
C VAL A 325 10.96 1.90 11.49
N PHE A 326 11.74 1.67 10.45
CA PHE A 326 12.22 2.73 9.55
C PHE A 326 11.37 2.91 8.29
N PHE A 327 10.45 1.99 8.00
CA PHE A 327 9.63 2.04 6.79
C PHE A 327 8.69 3.25 6.76
N SER A 328 7.84 3.41 7.79
CA SER A 328 6.90 4.53 7.89
C SER A 328 7.61 5.90 7.94
N PRO A 329 8.69 6.09 8.70
CA PRO A 329 9.48 7.32 8.66
C PRO A 329 9.99 7.70 7.26
N VAL A 330 10.46 6.75 6.44
CA VAL A 330 10.84 7.03 5.03
C VAL A 330 9.66 7.64 4.28
N MET A 331 8.49 7.03 4.36
CA MET A 331 7.31 7.48 3.65
C MET A 331 6.83 8.85 4.15
N ILE A 332 6.80 9.06 5.48
CA ILE A 332 6.41 10.34 6.08
C ILE A 332 7.30 11.46 5.55
N VAL A 333 8.62 11.30 5.61
CA VAL A 333 9.56 12.35 5.16
C VAL A 333 9.49 12.54 3.65
N ALA A 334 9.30 11.47 2.86
CA ALA A 334 9.11 11.57 1.42
C ALA A 334 7.87 12.38 1.07
N TYR A 335 6.74 12.15 1.76
CA TYR A 335 5.52 12.94 1.57
C TYR A 335 5.71 14.42 1.94
N PHE A 336 6.36 14.71 3.08
CA PHE A 336 6.65 16.09 3.47
C PHE A 336 7.53 16.78 2.44
N ALA A 337 8.62 16.16 2.02
CA ALA A 337 9.54 16.74 1.05
C ALA A 337 8.88 16.95 -0.34
N ALA A 338 7.99 16.04 -0.74
CA ALA A 338 7.23 16.18 -1.99
C ALA A 338 6.19 17.31 -1.89
N ASN A 339 5.52 17.44 -0.75
CA ASN A 339 4.55 18.49 -0.50
C ASN A 339 5.21 19.88 -0.57
N ASP A 340 6.38 20.05 0.04
CA ASP A 340 7.16 21.28 -0.02
C ASP A 340 7.64 21.58 -1.45
N PHE A 341 8.05 20.53 -2.19
CA PHE A 341 8.51 20.68 -3.58
C PHE A 341 7.38 21.10 -4.52
N GLY A 342 6.17 20.58 -4.32
CA GLY A 342 4.99 20.85 -5.15
C GLY A 342 4.47 22.28 -4.99
N GLY A 343 4.80 22.97 -3.89
CA GLY A 343 4.23 24.26 -3.55
C GLY A 343 2.69 24.21 -3.49
N GLU A 344 2.02 25.35 -3.38
CA GLU A 344 0.55 25.37 -3.18
C GLU A 344 -0.24 24.77 -4.34
N ASN A 345 0.26 24.88 -5.57
CA ASN A 345 -0.48 24.51 -6.79
C ASN A 345 -0.31 23.04 -7.21
N ARG A 346 0.69 22.31 -6.69
CA ARG A 346 1.06 20.95 -7.14
C ARG A 346 1.24 19.95 -6.00
N LYS A 347 0.75 20.24 -4.80
CA LYS A 347 0.86 19.37 -3.62
C LYS A 347 0.29 17.97 -3.87
N THR A 348 -0.90 17.90 -4.45
CA THR A 348 -1.56 16.63 -4.74
C THR A 348 -0.78 15.83 -5.78
N GLU A 349 -0.32 16.47 -6.85
CA GLU A 349 0.47 15.81 -7.89
C GLU A 349 1.77 15.25 -7.31
N SER A 350 2.53 16.05 -6.56
CA SER A 350 3.82 15.65 -6.00
C SER A 350 3.70 14.50 -4.98
N THR A 351 2.70 14.53 -4.10
CA THR A 351 2.45 13.47 -3.13
C THR A 351 1.91 12.19 -3.79
N THR A 352 1.13 12.31 -4.86
CA THR A 352 0.70 11.15 -5.66
C THR A 352 1.90 10.44 -6.28
N TRP A 353 2.91 11.17 -6.74
CA TRP A 353 4.13 10.57 -7.27
C TRP A 353 4.93 9.79 -6.22
N VAL A 354 4.92 10.20 -4.94
CA VAL A 354 5.52 9.41 -3.85
C VAL A 354 4.86 8.04 -3.74
N ASN A 355 3.52 8.02 -3.69
CA ASN A 355 2.78 6.75 -3.63
C ASN A 355 3.01 5.87 -4.86
N THR A 356 2.98 6.48 -6.05
CA THR A 356 3.25 5.77 -7.31
C THR A 356 4.67 5.18 -7.32
N SER A 357 5.67 5.93 -6.86
CA SER A 357 7.06 5.48 -6.78
C SER A 357 7.21 4.30 -5.82
N HIS A 358 6.59 4.37 -4.65
CA HIS A 358 6.54 3.24 -3.71
C HIS A 358 5.92 1.99 -4.37
N ASN A 359 4.79 2.13 -5.04
CA ASN A 359 4.10 1.01 -5.66
C ASN A 359 4.88 0.39 -6.84
N ILE A 360 5.59 1.22 -7.63
CA ILE A 360 6.52 0.74 -8.66
C ILE A 360 7.65 -0.08 -8.00
N GLY A 361 8.22 0.47 -6.91
CA GLY A 361 9.24 -0.23 -6.14
C GLY A 361 8.75 -1.56 -5.59
N ALA A 362 7.55 -1.59 -5.00
CA ALA A 362 6.97 -2.81 -4.42
C ALA A 362 6.72 -3.90 -5.49
N ALA A 363 6.18 -3.51 -6.64
CA ALA A 363 6.00 -4.44 -7.75
C ALA A 363 7.33 -4.97 -8.29
N ALA A 364 8.32 -4.09 -8.48
CA ALA A 364 9.65 -4.49 -8.91
C ALA A 364 10.34 -5.39 -7.87
N GLY A 365 10.23 -5.06 -6.58
CA GLY A 365 10.77 -5.85 -5.48
C GLY A 365 10.15 -7.25 -5.41
N SER A 366 8.83 -7.37 -5.57
CA SER A 366 8.14 -8.66 -5.58
C SER A 366 8.55 -9.53 -6.77
N ALA A 367 8.62 -8.94 -7.98
CA ALA A 367 9.03 -9.67 -9.17
C ALA A 367 10.50 -10.12 -9.11
N LEU A 368 11.40 -9.20 -8.72
CA LEU A 368 12.83 -9.51 -8.56
C LEU A 368 13.07 -10.58 -7.49
N ALA A 369 12.41 -10.44 -6.32
CA ALA A 369 12.51 -11.42 -5.26
C ALA A 369 12.12 -12.82 -5.76
N GLY A 370 10.97 -12.95 -6.44
CA GLY A 370 10.52 -14.23 -6.98
C GLY A 370 11.54 -14.86 -7.92
N ILE A 371 12.07 -14.08 -8.86
CA ILE A 371 13.08 -14.55 -9.84
C ILE A 371 14.37 -14.96 -9.14
N VAL A 372 14.90 -14.12 -8.24
CA VAL A 372 16.18 -14.40 -7.56
C VAL A 372 16.03 -15.63 -6.66
N ILE A 373 14.94 -15.75 -5.91
CA ILE A 373 14.68 -16.89 -5.03
C ILE A 373 14.65 -18.20 -5.81
N GLU A 374 14.03 -18.22 -6.98
CA GLU A 374 13.92 -19.42 -7.81
C GLU A 374 15.27 -19.86 -8.38
N VAL A 375 16.18 -18.92 -8.67
CA VAL A 375 17.50 -19.21 -9.27
C VAL A 375 18.59 -19.45 -8.22
N THR A 376 18.58 -18.68 -7.12
CA THR A 376 19.72 -18.67 -6.19
C THR A 376 19.31 -18.94 -4.73
N GLY A 377 18.16 -18.46 -4.28
CA GLY A 377 17.64 -18.69 -2.94
C GLY A 377 17.13 -17.43 -2.26
N VAL A 378 16.57 -17.63 -1.04
CA VAL A 378 15.92 -16.57 -0.26
C VAL A 378 16.93 -15.52 0.21
N ASN A 379 18.07 -15.94 0.75
CA ASN A 379 19.06 -15.04 1.31
C ASN A 379 19.62 -14.11 0.23
N GLU A 380 19.88 -14.64 -0.97
CA GLU A 380 20.39 -13.91 -2.12
C GLU A 380 19.39 -12.87 -2.61
N SER A 381 18.10 -13.08 -2.43
CA SER A 381 17.09 -12.09 -2.79
C SER A 381 17.21 -10.81 -1.94
N PHE A 382 17.46 -10.95 -0.64
CA PHE A 382 17.71 -9.80 0.24
C PHE A 382 18.98 -9.05 -0.13
N LEU A 383 20.06 -9.78 -0.48
CA LEU A 383 21.32 -9.19 -0.89
C LEU A 383 21.19 -8.47 -2.24
N ALA A 384 20.52 -9.10 -3.23
CA ALA A 384 20.34 -8.53 -4.57
C ALA A 384 19.45 -7.26 -4.53
N VAL A 385 18.32 -7.33 -3.85
CA VAL A 385 17.43 -6.18 -3.71
C VAL A 385 18.09 -5.08 -2.87
N GLY A 386 18.85 -5.45 -1.83
CA GLY A 386 19.63 -4.52 -1.03
C GLY A 386 20.69 -3.79 -1.87
N ALA A 387 21.42 -4.49 -2.73
CA ALA A 387 22.40 -3.88 -3.63
C ALA A 387 21.76 -2.88 -4.62
N ILE A 388 20.62 -3.25 -5.22
CA ILE A 388 19.87 -2.35 -6.11
C ILE A 388 19.37 -1.13 -5.33
N ALA A 389 18.81 -1.32 -4.13
CA ALA A 389 18.33 -0.26 -3.27
C ALA A 389 19.45 0.71 -2.87
N LEU A 390 20.63 0.20 -2.50
CA LEU A 390 21.79 1.03 -2.21
C LEU A 390 22.24 1.84 -3.43
N LEU A 391 22.28 1.23 -4.61
CA LEU A 391 22.59 1.95 -5.85
C LEU A 391 21.63 3.10 -6.10
N LEU A 392 20.32 2.88 -5.92
CA LEU A 392 19.31 3.93 -6.04
C LEU A 392 19.49 5.05 -5.01
N LEU A 393 19.90 4.73 -3.77
CA LEU A 393 20.20 5.74 -2.76
C LEU A 393 21.46 6.54 -3.08
N VAL A 394 22.48 5.92 -3.68
CA VAL A 394 23.66 6.64 -4.20
C VAL A 394 23.26 7.63 -5.30
N VAL A 395 22.40 7.21 -6.24
CA VAL A 395 21.85 8.09 -7.28
C VAL A 395 21.03 9.22 -6.65
N ALA A 396 20.17 8.92 -5.67
CA ALA A 396 19.38 9.92 -4.95
C ALA A 396 20.30 10.96 -4.26
N SER A 397 21.35 10.50 -3.59
CA SER A 397 22.32 11.35 -2.91
C SER A 397 23.05 12.28 -3.89
N PHE A 398 23.46 11.75 -5.04
CA PHE A 398 24.12 12.53 -6.09
C PHE A 398 23.20 13.62 -6.67
N LEU A 399 21.93 13.29 -6.93
CA LEU A 399 20.93 14.23 -7.42
C LEU A 399 20.59 15.30 -6.36
N ALA A 400 20.61 14.94 -5.08
CA ALA A 400 20.44 15.90 -3.99
C ALA A 400 21.63 16.87 -3.85
N TYR A 401 22.86 16.37 -4.02
CA TYR A 401 24.10 17.16 -3.86
C TYR A 401 24.30 18.21 -4.97
N ARG A 402 23.92 17.92 -6.20
CA ARG A 402 24.06 18.86 -7.33
C ARG A 402 23.37 20.21 -7.08
N ARG A 403 22.25 20.23 -6.38
CA ARG A 403 21.51 21.47 -6.07
C ARG A 403 22.25 22.36 -5.06
N VAL A 404 22.95 21.81 -4.09
CA VAL A 404 23.69 22.61 -3.08
C VAL A 404 24.80 23.41 -3.77
N LYS A 405 25.45 22.83 -4.78
CA LYS A 405 26.49 23.50 -5.56
C LYS A 405 25.98 24.57 -6.53
N GLU A 406 24.77 24.43 -7.05
CA GLU A 406 24.15 25.46 -7.91
C GLU A 406 23.76 26.71 -7.11
N PHE A 407 23.24 26.55 -5.90
CA PHE A 407 22.90 27.66 -5.01
C PHE A 407 24.15 28.37 -4.48
N SER A 408 25.23 27.67 -4.15
CA SER A 408 26.50 28.26 -3.69
C SER A 408 27.30 28.96 -4.81
N ARG A 409 26.90 28.82 -6.07
CA ARG A 409 27.50 29.54 -7.22
C ARG A 409 26.68 30.75 -7.65
N GLN A 410 25.45 30.90 -7.14
CA GLN A 410 24.56 32.03 -7.44
C GLN A 410 24.46 33.03 -6.26
N ALA A 411 24.97 32.67 -5.10
CA ALA A 411 25.20 33.54 -3.93
C ALA A 411 26.65 34.03 -3.90
#